data_41ce0d7cc1e8ea3ff74b2f5e5086da84
#
_entry.id   41ce0d7cc1e8ea3ff74b2f5e5086da84
#
_cell.length_a   1.000
_cell.length_b   1.000
_cell.length_c   1.000
_cell.angle_alpha   90.00
_cell.angle_beta   90.00
_cell.angle_gamma   90.00
#
_symmetry.space_group_name_H-M   'P 1'
#
loop_
_entity.id
_entity.type
_entity.pdbx_description
1 polymer ?
#
loop_
_entity_poly.entity_id
_entity_poly.type
_entity_poly.pdbx_seq_one_letter_code
_entity_poly.pdbx_strand_id
1 'polypeptide(L)'
;MYKRQQYDSPYLNKPYKLAALREKGLFRFVLGNIWTLLRSPRNKKFGEFNKNIKFTRKVNEKTICSLASEFDLFITGSDQVWNGNLSGHDSNYFLSFVKDSKKRASYAASFGFLNVPSGELEWYKQQIAGYRYYNVRETSGQKLVKELTGKDAKLTIDPTLLLEQNEWRKVMKAPAVKEPYILVYQITPSLKLAKVAEKLHKQTGFKVIAIPFIMDWPHRFKSLFKIGPAEFIGLFCNASYIVTDSFHGTAFSLIFNRKFWSLSSRKESRITSLLDILGLSNRIIYFDEKVPNDLTLDINYVDANVKFEQYRQNALSVIKEMIYEN
;
A
#
# COMPACT_ATOMS: atom_id res chain seq x y z
N MET A 1 8.53 -24.27 0.28
CA MET A 1 8.80 -23.36 -0.89
C MET A 1 7.76 -22.25 -0.92
N TYR A 2 8.20 -20.97 -0.86
CA TYR A 2 7.27 -19.84 -0.90
C TYR A 2 6.83 -19.54 -2.33
N LYS A 3 5.52 -19.33 -2.52
CA LYS A 3 4.96 -18.89 -3.80
C LYS A 3 3.92 -17.80 -3.54
N ARG A 4 3.91 -16.76 -4.38
CA ARG A 4 2.81 -15.80 -4.43
C ARG A 4 1.65 -16.41 -5.20
N GLN A 5 0.44 -16.31 -4.66
CA GLN A 5 -0.75 -16.81 -5.34
C GLN A 5 -1.07 -15.95 -6.57
N GLN A 6 -1.27 -16.63 -7.70
CA GLN A 6 -1.75 -15.98 -8.94
C GLN A 6 -3.25 -16.18 -9.06
N TYR A 7 -4.00 -15.31 -8.40
CA TYR A 7 -5.46 -15.34 -8.38
C TYR A 7 -6.06 -14.35 -9.38
N ASP A 8 -6.95 -14.83 -10.24
CA ASP A 8 -7.69 -14.04 -11.21
C ASP A 8 -9.04 -13.64 -10.59
N SER A 9 -9.04 -12.56 -9.84
CA SER A 9 -10.24 -12.03 -9.19
C SER A 9 -11.22 -11.49 -10.23
N PRO A 10 -12.50 -11.87 -10.17
CA PRO A 10 -13.52 -11.35 -11.07
C PRO A 10 -13.75 -9.84 -10.87
N TYR A 11 -13.33 -9.27 -9.75
CA TYR A 11 -13.56 -7.88 -9.39
C TYR A 11 -12.40 -6.95 -9.76
N LEU A 12 -11.15 -7.40 -9.63
CA LEU A 12 -9.97 -6.56 -9.85
C LEU A 12 -9.48 -6.51 -11.30
N ASN A 13 -9.73 -7.56 -12.09
CA ASN A 13 -9.21 -7.73 -13.44
C ASN A 13 -10.29 -7.59 -14.52
N LYS A 14 -11.29 -6.73 -14.33
CA LYS A 14 -12.23 -6.43 -15.42
C LYS A 14 -11.51 -5.56 -16.47
N PRO A 15 -11.03 -6.13 -17.60
CA PRO A 15 -10.64 -5.30 -18.73
C PRO A 15 -11.85 -4.45 -19.14
N TYR A 16 -11.62 -3.26 -19.65
CA TYR A 16 -12.66 -2.49 -20.31
C TYR A 16 -13.15 -3.30 -21.54
N LYS A 17 -14.05 -4.27 -21.30
CA LYS A 17 -14.65 -5.12 -22.34
C LYS A 17 -15.78 -4.34 -23.00
N LEU A 18 -16.18 -4.78 -24.21
CA LEU A 18 -17.35 -4.26 -24.93
C LEU A 18 -18.63 -4.13 -24.05
N ALA A 19 -18.77 -4.96 -23.00
CA ALA A 19 -19.85 -4.82 -22.01
C ALA A 19 -19.82 -3.44 -21.30
N ALA A 20 -18.66 -2.83 -21.11
CA ALA A 20 -18.54 -1.48 -20.55
C ALA A 20 -19.07 -0.40 -21.51
N LEU A 21 -19.19 -0.68 -22.81
CA LEU A 21 -19.79 0.22 -23.79
C LEU A 21 -21.29 0.43 -23.52
N ARG A 22 -21.98 -0.63 -23.14
CA ARG A 22 -23.42 -0.60 -22.81
C ARG A 22 -23.71 0.10 -21.49
N GLU A 23 -22.84 -0.07 -20.48
CA GLU A 23 -23.06 0.47 -19.13
C GLU A 23 -22.55 1.89 -18.92
N LYS A 24 -21.45 2.30 -19.60
CA LYS A 24 -20.72 3.55 -19.31
C LYS A 24 -20.64 4.55 -20.46
N GLY A 25 -21.22 4.22 -21.63
CA GLY A 25 -21.26 5.06 -22.82
C GLY A 25 -19.94 5.10 -23.62
N LEU A 26 -20.05 5.41 -24.93
CA LEU A 26 -18.97 5.39 -25.91
C LEU A 26 -17.77 6.26 -25.50
N PHE A 27 -18.02 7.45 -24.96
CA PHE A 27 -16.97 8.39 -24.56
C PHE A 27 -16.05 7.83 -23.45
N ARG A 28 -16.64 7.22 -22.42
CA ARG A 28 -15.86 6.58 -21.32
C ARG A 28 -15.12 5.32 -21.78
N PHE A 29 -15.68 4.61 -22.74
CA PHE A 29 -15.02 3.45 -23.36
C PHE A 29 -13.79 3.87 -24.16
N VAL A 30 -13.89 4.90 -25.01
CA VAL A 30 -12.77 5.42 -25.80
C VAL A 30 -11.68 5.97 -24.88
N LEU A 31 -12.04 6.78 -23.88
CA LEU A 31 -11.10 7.28 -22.88
C LEU A 31 -10.42 6.15 -22.09
N GLY A 32 -11.15 5.11 -21.73
CA GLY A 32 -10.59 3.95 -21.02
C GLY A 32 -9.59 3.18 -21.87
N ASN A 33 -9.82 3.03 -23.18
CA ASN A 33 -8.89 2.37 -24.09
C ASN A 33 -7.64 3.24 -24.37
N ILE A 34 -7.80 4.54 -24.55
CA ILE A 34 -6.67 5.49 -24.66
C ILE A 34 -5.84 5.44 -23.37
N TRP A 35 -6.48 5.42 -22.20
CA TRP A 35 -5.82 5.32 -20.91
C TRP A 35 -5.04 4.02 -20.75
N THR A 36 -5.58 2.90 -21.24
CA THR A 36 -4.92 1.59 -21.24
C THR A 36 -3.68 1.59 -22.14
N LEU A 37 -3.78 2.19 -23.33
CA LEU A 37 -2.65 2.37 -24.25
C LEU A 37 -1.54 3.25 -23.65
N LEU A 38 -1.90 4.38 -23.03
CA LEU A 38 -0.95 5.27 -22.35
C LEU A 38 -0.23 4.59 -21.18
N ARG A 39 -0.88 3.61 -20.52
CA ARG A 39 -0.30 2.81 -19.45
C ARG A 39 0.49 1.59 -19.91
N SER A 40 0.42 1.23 -21.19
CA SER A 40 1.10 0.05 -21.75
C SER A 40 2.61 -0.01 -21.39
N PRO A 41 3.41 1.08 -21.51
CA PRO A 41 4.82 1.05 -21.12
C PRO A 41 5.03 0.79 -19.61
N ARG A 42 4.13 1.31 -18.77
CA ARG A 42 4.14 1.03 -17.32
C ARG A 42 3.84 -0.44 -17.05
N ASN A 43 2.80 -0.99 -17.67
CA ASN A 43 2.40 -2.37 -17.50
C ASN A 43 3.50 -3.35 -17.93
N LYS A 44 4.25 -3.03 -19.03
CA LYS A 44 5.43 -3.80 -19.45
C LYS A 44 6.49 -3.86 -18.34
N LYS A 45 6.84 -2.73 -17.72
CA LYS A 45 7.82 -2.66 -16.62
C LYS A 45 7.38 -3.45 -15.38
N PHE A 46 6.08 -3.42 -15.05
CA PHE A 46 5.52 -4.27 -13.99
C PHE A 46 5.60 -5.76 -14.36
N GLY A 47 5.33 -6.12 -15.62
CA GLY A 47 5.49 -7.47 -16.12
C GLY A 47 6.94 -7.96 -16.02
N GLU A 48 7.91 -7.12 -16.39
CA GLU A 48 9.33 -7.43 -16.26
C GLU A 48 9.75 -7.64 -14.80
N PHE A 49 9.32 -6.77 -13.90
CA PHE A 49 9.56 -6.89 -12.47
C PHE A 49 8.99 -8.20 -11.90
N ASN A 50 7.78 -8.56 -12.31
CA ASN A 50 7.09 -9.75 -11.84
C ASN A 50 7.74 -11.07 -12.32
N LYS A 51 8.57 -11.07 -13.38
CA LYS A 51 9.27 -12.30 -13.85
C LYS A 51 10.15 -12.94 -12.78
N ASN A 52 10.64 -12.16 -11.83
CA ASN A 52 11.47 -12.65 -10.74
C ASN A 52 10.66 -13.21 -9.55
N ILE A 53 9.33 -13.13 -9.59
CA ILE A 53 8.45 -13.59 -8.51
C ILE A 53 7.99 -15.01 -8.84
N LYS A 54 8.15 -15.93 -7.88
CA LYS A 54 7.61 -17.29 -8.01
C LYS A 54 6.11 -17.28 -7.71
N PHE A 55 5.31 -17.58 -8.72
CA PHE A 55 3.86 -17.68 -8.58
C PHE A 55 3.40 -19.13 -8.50
N THR A 56 2.21 -19.36 -7.92
CA THR A 56 1.45 -20.60 -8.13
C THR A 56 1.01 -20.69 -9.60
N ARG A 57 0.42 -21.83 -10.00
CA ARG A 57 -0.40 -21.82 -11.21
C ARG A 57 -1.51 -20.77 -11.10
N LYS A 58 -1.96 -20.28 -12.25
CA LYS A 58 -3.09 -19.33 -12.28
C LYS A 58 -4.37 -20.04 -11.82
N VAL A 59 -5.07 -19.46 -10.85
CA VAL A 59 -6.35 -19.96 -10.34
C VAL A 59 -7.39 -18.85 -10.36
N ASN A 60 -8.66 -19.23 -10.38
CA ASN A 60 -9.82 -18.35 -10.27
C ASN A 60 -10.73 -18.84 -9.14
N GLU A 61 -11.86 -18.17 -8.95
CA GLU A 61 -12.85 -18.51 -7.91
C GLU A 61 -13.23 -20.00 -7.90
N LYS A 62 -13.40 -20.63 -9.08
CA LYS A 62 -13.80 -22.04 -9.20
C LYS A 62 -12.65 -23.02 -8.90
N THR A 63 -11.40 -22.63 -9.10
CA THR A 63 -10.25 -23.53 -9.03
C THR A 63 -9.34 -23.28 -7.84
N ILE A 64 -9.53 -22.20 -7.08
CA ILE A 64 -8.66 -21.81 -5.97
C ILE A 64 -8.61 -22.86 -4.85
N CYS A 65 -9.73 -23.55 -4.59
CA CYS A 65 -9.81 -24.60 -3.57
C CYS A 65 -8.79 -25.72 -3.78
N SER A 66 -8.36 -25.96 -5.03
CA SER A 66 -7.37 -26.98 -5.35
C SER A 66 -5.97 -26.66 -4.81
N LEU A 67 -5.69 -25.40 -4.40
CA LEU A 67 -4.43 -25.05 -3.76
C LEU A 67 -4.37 -25.46 -2.28
N ALA A 68 -5.53 -25.68 -1.62
CA ALA A 68 -5.60 -25.88 -0.17
C ALA A 68 -4.79 -27.10 0.33
N SER A 69 -4.59 -28.11 -0.52
CA SER A 69 -3.77 -29.30 -0.21
C SER A 69 -2.29 -29.16 -0.57
N GLU A 70 -1.89 -28.10 -1.30
CA GLU A 70 -0.54 -27.96 -1.82
C GLU A 70 0.41 -27.23 -0.86
N PHE A 71 -0.12 -26.57 0.16
CA PHE A 71 0.65 -25.74 1.07
C PHE A 71 0.26 -26.00 2.52
N ASP A 72 1.25 -25.84 3.40
CA ASP A 72 1.09 -26.02 4.85
C ASP A 72 0.57 -24.75 5.51
N LEU A 73 0.81 -23.57 4.93
CA LEU A 73 0.39 -22.28 5.45
C LEU A 73 -0.05 -21.35 4.32
N PHE A 74 -1.17 -20.68 4.54
CA PHE A 74 -1.68 -19.62 3.68
C PHE A 74 -1.68 -18.30 4.46
N ILE A 75 -1.02 -17.29 3.89
CA ILE A 75 -0.91 -15.97 4.51
C ILE A 75 -1.65 -14.95 3.62
N THR A 76 -2.66 -14.30 4.18
CA THR A 76 -3.30 -13.14 3.54
C THR A 76 -2.66 -11.84 4.05
N GLY A 77 -2.52 -10.89 3.18
CA GLY A 77 -1.91 -9.59 3.46
C GLY A 77 -0.67 -9.38 2.58
N SER A 78 0.01 -8.30 2.62
CA SER A 78 -0.33 -7.07 3.30
C SER A 78 -1.39 -6.26 2.51
N ASP A 79 -1.53 -4.96 2.83
CA ASP A 79 -2.46 -4.02 2.21
C ASP A 79 -3.95 -4.24 2.63
N GLN A 80 -4.87 -3.52 2.02
CA GLN A 80 -6.30 -3.52 2.37
C GLN A 80 -7.03 -4.77 1.85
N VAL A 81 -6.45 -5.95 2.08
CA VAL A 81 -7.01 -7.23 1.62
C VAL A 81 -8.33 -7.57 2.31
N TRP A 82 -8.57 -7.01 3.49
CA TRP A 82 -9.80 -7.17 4.26
C TRP A 82 -10.79 -6.01 4.06
N ASN A 83 -10.58 -5.17 3.05
CA ASN A 83 -11.54 -4.14 2.66
C ASN A 83 -12.50 -4.69 1.60
N GLY A 84 -13.71 -5.06 2.00
CA GLY A 84 -14.74 -5.62 1.12
C GLY A 84 -15.06 -4.71 -0.07
N ASN A 85 -15.09 -3.40 0.14
CA ASN A 85 -15.36 -2.43 -0.93
C ASN A 85 -14.26 -2.42 -2.02
N LEU A 86 -13.01 -2.71 -1.67
CA LEU A 86 -11.91 -2.80 -2.62
C LEU A 86 -11.80 -4.18 -3.26
N SER A 87 -12.05 -5.24 -2.50
CA SER A 87 -11.97 -6.63 -2.98
C SER A 87 -13.26 -7.11 -3.67
N GLY A 88 -14.32 -6.30 -3.69
CA GLY A 88 -15.65 -6.69 -4.21
C GLY A 88 -16.32 -7.78 -3.36
N HIS A 89 -16.07 -7.78 -2.05
CA HIS A 89 -16.53 -8.77 -1.09
C HIS A 89 -16.12 -10.21 -1.45
N ASP A 90 -15.00 -10.37 -2.16
CA ASP A 90 -14.46 -11.68 -2.52
C ASP A 90 -13.83 -12.35 -1.29
N SER A 91 -14.50 -13.39 -0.79
CA SER A 91 -14.09 -14.13 0.42
C SER A 91 -12.74 -14.85 0.27
N ASN A 92 -12.22 -15.01 -0.94
CA ASN A 92 -10.91 -15.61 -1.17
C ASN A 92 -9.76 -14.75 -0.62
N TYR A 93 -9.95 -13.43 -0.51
CA TYR A 93 -9.00 -12.55 0.18
C TYR A 93 -8.96 -12.80 1.70
N PHE A 94 -9.99 -13.43 2.24
CA PHE A 94 -10.09 -13.89 3.63
C PHE A 94 -9.70 -15.36 3.79
N LEU A 95 -9.10 -15.99 2.77
CA LEU A 95 -8.71 -17.41 2.76
C LEU A 95 -9.87 -18.37 3.00
N SER A 96 -11.10 -18.04 2.59
CA SER A 96 -12.30 -18.87 2.81
C SER A 96 -12.22 -20.25 2.14
N PHE A 97 -11.38 -20.39 1.11
CA PHE A 97 -11.12 -21.66 0.43
C PHE A 97 -10.24 -22.63 1.25
N VAL A 98 -9.57 -22.16 2.30
CA VAL A 98 -8.75 -22.98 3.21
C VAL A 98 -9.62 -23.37 4.40
N LYS A 99 -10.09 -24.62 4.46
CA LYS A 99 -11.00 -25.08 5.52
C LYS A 99 -10.29 -25.33 6.85
N ASP A 100 -9.02 -25.77 6.79
CA ASP A 100 -8.22 -25.99 7.99
C ASP A 100 -7.76 -24.63 8.57
N SER A 101 -8.28 -24.29 9.74
CA SER A 101 -7.94 -23.05 10.44
C SER A 101 -6.46 -22.98 10.85
N LYS A 102 -5.80 -24.12 11.07
CA LYS A 102 -4.37 -24.17 11.42
C LYS A 102 -3.50 -23.66 10.29
N LYS A 103 -3.97 -23.73 9.05
CA LYS A 103 -3.26 -23.25 7.85
C LYS A 103 -3.55 -21.79 7.49
N ARG A 104 -4.37 -21.06 8.25
CA ARG A 104 -4.78 -19.69 7.94
C ARG A 104 -4.07 -18.69 8.83
N ALA A 105 -3.33 -17.76 8.22
CA ALA A 105 -2.67 -16.65 8.89
C ALA A 105 -2.90 -15.33 8.15
N SER A 106 -2.84 -14.22 8.87
CA SER A 106 -2.69 -12.91 8.26
C SER A 106 -1.33 -12.32 8.62
N TYR A 107 -0.78 -11.50 7.72
CA TYR A 107 0.41 -10.72 7.99
C TYR A 107 0.23 -9.29 7.48
N ALA A 108 0.25 -8.32 8.40
CA ALA A 108 0.05 -6.90 8.12
C ALA A 108 -1.22 -6.64 7.28
N ALA A 109 -2.26 -7.47 7.46
CA ALA A 109 -3.54 -7.28 6.79
C ALA A 109 -4.23 -6.01 7.29
N SER A 110 -4.99 -5.35 6.42
CA SER A 110 -5.67 -4.10 6.72
C SER A 110 -7.12 -4.13 6.27
N PHE A 111 -8.01 -3.59 7.11
CA PHE A 111 -9.39 -3.33 6.74
C PHE A 111 -9.52 -2.00 5.97
N GLY A 112 -8.62 -1.04 6.21
CA GLY A 112 -8.67 0.28 5.58
C GLY A 112 -9.79 1.19 6.08
N PHE A 113 -10.47 0.83 7.19
CA PHE A 113 -11.50 1.61 7.85
C PHE A 113 -11.39 1.46 9.38
N LEU A 114 -12.03 2.36 10.12
CA LEU A 114 -12.01 2.37 11.59
C LEU A 114 -13.12 1.53 12.21
N ASN A 115 -14.27 1.44 11.54
CA ASN A 115 -15.45 0.70 11.97
C ASN A 115 -15.98 -0.13 10.81
N VAL A 116 -16.56 -1.28 11.12
CA VAL A 116 -17.22 -2.12 10.10
C VAL A 116 -18.34 -1.31 9.44
N PRO A 117 -18.44 -1.33 8.09
CA PRO A 117 -19.55 -0.67 7.41
C PRO A 117 -20.92 -1.17 7.89
N SER A 118 -21.89 -0.25 7.92
CA SER A 118 -23.25 -0.58 8.37
C SER A 118 -23.83 -1.73 7.56
N GLY A 119 -24.42 -2.72 8.25
CA GLY A 119 -25.01 -3.90 7.63
C GLY A 119 -24.05 -5.02 7.24
N GLU A 120 -22.71 -4.81 7.39
CA GLU A 120 -21.71 -5.81 6.99
C GLU A 120 -21.11 -6.61 8.17
N LEU A 121 -21.54 -6.35 9.40
CA LEU A 121 -20.93 -6.93 10.61
C LEU A 121 -20.91 -8.46 10.58
N GLU A 122 -22.03 -9.11 10.28
CA GLU A 122 -22.13 -10.57 10.26
C GLU A 122 -21.31 -11.18 9.13
N TRP A 123 -21.25 -10.51 7.97
CA TRP A 123 -20.40 -10.93 6.88
C TRP A 123 -18.92 -10.92 7.31
N TYR A 124 -18.44 -9.82 7.92
CA TYR A 124 -17.06 -9.75 8.39
C TYR A 124 -16.74 -10.76 9.48
N LYS A 125 -17.66 -11.00 10.44
CA LYS A 125 -17.49 -12.06 11.45
C LYS A 125 -17.24 -13.43 10.81
N GLN A 126 -18.06 -13.77 9.79
CA GLN A 126 -17.93 -15.05 9.09
C GLN A 126 -16.60 -15.14 8.31
N GLN A 127 -16.18 -14.06 7.63
CA GLN A 127 -14.98 -14.07 6.83
C GLN A 127 -13.70 -14.18 7.67
N ILE A 128 -13.64 -13.45 8.79
CA ILE A 128 -12.43 -13.36 9.60
C ILE A 128 -12.32 -14.48 10.64
N ALA A 129 -13.35 -15.25 10.86
CA ALA A 129 -13.32 -16.37 11.77
C ALA A 129 -12.30 -17.43 11.36
N GLY A 130 -11.69 -18.10 12.34
CA GLY A 130 -10.90 -19.31 12.13
C GLY A 130 -9.48 -19.07 11.57
N TYR A 131 -8.87 -17.94 11.83
CA TYR A 131 -7.44 -17.78 11.65
C TYR A 131 -6.67 -18.34 12.86
N ARG A 132 -5.51 -18.95 12.60
CA ARG A 132 -4.56 -19.32 13.64
C ARG A 132 -3.82 -18.08 14.15
N TYR A 133 -3.35 -17.23 13.22
CA TYR A 133 -2.62 -16.01 13.53
C TYR A 133 -3.31 -14.79 12.94
N TYR A 134 -3.62 -13.83 13.80
CA TYR A 134 -4.14 -12.53 13.41
C TYR A 134 -3.03 -11.48 13.53
N ASN A 135 -2.49 -11.02 12.42
CA ASN A 135 -1.46 -10.00 12.38
C ASN A 135 -1.91 -8.87 11.44
N VAL A 136 -2.07 -7.69 11.99
CA VAL A 136 -2.63 -6.53 11.31
C VAL A 136 -1.63 -5.37 11.26
N ARG A 137 -1.84 -4.45 10.32
CA ARG A 137 -0.93 -3.34 10.06
C ARG A 137 -1.22 -2.07 10.88
N GLU A 138 -2.42 -1.91 11.37
CA GLU A 138 -2.87 -0.72 12.10
C GLU A 138 -3.64 -1.08 13.38
N THR A 139 -3.63 -0.15 14.33
CA THR A 139 -4.30 -0.32 15.64
C THR A 139 -5.82 -0.45 15.52
N SER A 140 -6.43 0.19 14.52
CA SER A 140 -7.87 -0.03 14.23
C SER A 140 -8.15 -1.48 13.84
N GLY A 141 -7.22 -2.11 13.11
CA GLY A 141 -7.32 -3.54 12.76
C GLY A 141 -7.31 -4.45 13.99
N GLN A 142 -6.49 -4.15 15.01
CA GLN A 142 -6.51 -4.90 16.27
C GLN A 142 -7.87 -4.82 16.96
N LYS A 143 -8.45 -3.62 17.04
CA LYS A 143 -9.79 -3.40 17.62
C LYS A 143 -10.86 -4.17 16.86
N LEU A 144 -10.83 -4.11 15.53
CA LEU A 144 -11.79 -4.81 14.68
C LEU A 144 -11.68 -6.34 14.82
N VAL A 145 -10.45 -6.90 14.84
CA VAL A 145 -10.28 -8.34 15.07
C VAL A 145 -10.85 -8.73 16.44
N LYS A 146 -10.58 -7.96 17.49
CA LYS A 146 -11.11 -8.22 18.82
C LYS A 146 -12.63 -8.17 18.85
N GLU A 147 -13.23 -7.18 18.21
CA GLU A 147 -14.69 -7.01 18.11
C GLU A 147 -15.34 -8.17 17.33
N LEU A 148 -14.75 -8.54 16.21
CA LEU A 148 -15.32 -9.53 15.29
C LEU A 148 -15.14 -10.98 15.77
N THR A 149 -14.06 -11.29 16.51
CA THR A 149 -13.65 -12.66 16.82
C THR A 149 -13.46 -12.95 18.30
N GLY A 150 -13.41 -11.92 19.16
CA GLY A 150 -13.01 -12.05 20.57
C GLY A 150 -11.51 -12.30 20.78
N LYS A 151 -10.72 -12.49 19.72
CA LYS A 151 -9.28 -12.79 19.79
C LYS A 151 -8.44 -11.51 19.67
N ASP A 152 -7.21 -11.57 20.18
CA ASP A 152 -6.26 -10.49 20.04
C ASP A 152 -5.46 -10.65 18.73
N ALA A 153 -5.12 -9.52 18.11
CA ALA A 153 -4.26 -9.47 16.94
C ALA A 153 -2.91 -8.81 17.27
N LYS A 154 -1.82 -9.32 16.71
CA LYS A 154 -0.51 -8.67 16.80
C LYS A 154 -0.43 -7.53 15.78
N LEU A 155 0.15 -6.41 16.21
CA LEU A 155 0.46 -5.30 15.32
C LEU A 155 1.80 -5.56 14.63
N THR A 156 1.82 -5.56 13.30
CA THR A 156 3.02 -5.85 12.51
C THR A 156 3.24 -4.79 11.44
N ILE A 157 4.49 -4.57 11.05
CA ILE A 157 4.81 -3.63 9.97
C ILE A 157 4.49 -4.21 8.60
N ASP A 158 4.24 -3.32 7.66
CA ASP A 158 4.09 -3.70 6.25
C ASP A 158 5.37 -4.40 5.74
N PRO A 159 5.29 -5.45 4.90
CA PRO A 159 6.45 -6.14 4.34
C PRO A 159 7.48 -5.24 3.66
N THR A 160 7.07 -4.10 3.10
CA THR A 160 8.01 -3.14 2.49
C THR A 160 9.00 -2.57 3.52
N LEU A 161 8.60 -2.51 4.78
CA LEU A 161 9.41 -2.00 5.89
C LEU A 161 10.33 -3.07 6.53
N LEU A 162 10.20 -4.34 6.13
CA LEU A 162 11.08 -5.43 6.58
C LEU A 162 12.46 -5.35 5.96
N LEU A 163 12.57 -4.84 4.75
CA LEU A 163 13.83 -4.69 4.04
C LEU A 163 14.51 -3.36 4.37
N GLU A 164 15.82 -3.43 4.56
CA GLU A 164 16.64 -2.24 4.75
C GLU A 164 16.80 -1.43 3.47
N GLN A 165 17.18 -0.16 3.60
CA GLN A 165 17.39 0.70 2.46
C GLN A 165 18.40 0.15 1.45
N ASN A 166 19.44 -0.57 1.92
CA ASN A 166 20.47 -1.13 1.05
C ASN A 166 19.90 -2.24 0.15
N GLU A 167 18.95 -3.05 0.66
CA GLU A 167 18.28 -4.05 -0.16
C GLU A 167 17.39 -3.40 -1.23
N TRP A 168 16.68 -2.33 -0.87
CA TRP A 168 15.91 -1.57 -1.84
C TRP A 168 16.79 -0.87 -2.89
N ARG A 169 18.00 -0.42 -2.52
CA ARG A 169 18.96 0.18 -3.47
C ARG A 169 19.42 -0.82 -4.54
N LYS A 170 19.49 -2.12 -4.24
CA LYS A 170 19.89 -3.16 -5.23
C LYS A 170 18.88 -3.31 -6.38
N VAL A 171 17.61 -3.00 -6.14
CA VAL A 171 16.54 -3.16 -7.14
C VAL A 171 16.05 -1.84 -7.73
N MET A 172 16.57 -0.70 -7.28
CA MET A 172 16.20 0.61 -7.79
C MET A 172 16.87 0.92 -9.14
N LYS A 173 16.22 1.78 -9.92
CA LYS A 173 16.81 2.46 -11.06
C LYS A 173 16.97 3.94 -10.72
N ALA A 174 18.19 4.44 -10.83
CA ALA A 174 18.47 5.85 -10.57
C ALA A 174 17.61 6.76 -11.46
N PRO A 175 17.04 7.85 -10.92
CA PRO A 175 16.27 8.78 -11.71
C PRO A 175 17.19 9.58 -12.67
N ALA A 176 16.62 9.98 -13.82
CA ALA A 176 17.34 10.85 -14.77
C ALA A 176 17.55 12.28 -14.24
N VAL A 177 16.86 12.66 -13.17
CA VAL A 177 16.96 13.98 -12.53
C VAL A 177 18.12 13.96 -11.55
N LYS A 178 19.10 14.85 -11.74
CA LYS A 178 20.29 14.98 -10.90
C LYS A 178 20.18 16.11 -9.88
N GLU A 179 19.36 17.13 -10.19
CA GLU A 179 19.16 18.28 -9.29
C GLU A 179 18.25 17.90 -8.12
N PRO A 180 18.34 18.61 -6.99
CA PRO A 180 17.42 18.44 -5.86
C PRO A 180 15.95 18.61 -6.30
N TYR A 181 15.08 17.73 -5.83
CA TYR A 181 13.65 17.78 -6.20
C TYR A 181 12.72 17.39 -5.04
N ILE A 182 11.50 17.87 -5.15
CA ILE A 182 10.35 17.48 -4.34
C ILE A 182 9.59 16.41 -5.10
N LEU A 183 9.50 15.21 -4.54
CA LEU A 183 8.69 14.14 -5.09
C LEU A 183 7.27 14.22 -4.53
N VAL A 184 6.27 14.27 -5.40
CA VAL A 184 4.86 14.14 -5.01
C VAL A 184 4.34 12.78 -5.47
N TYR A 185 3.84 11.98 -4.54
CA TYR A 185 3.18 10.72 -4.86
C TYR A 185 1.75 10.74 -4.35
N GLN A 186 0.81 10.79 -5.29
CA GLN A 186 -0.63 10.97 -5.04
C GLN A 186 -1.40 9.69 -5.36
N ILE A 187 -2.28 9.28 -4.44
CA ILE A 187 -3.20 8.16 -4.64
C ILE A 187 -4.68 8.55 -4.54
N THR A 188 -4.99 9.75 -4.02
CA THR A 188 -6.36 10.28 -3.96
C THR A 188 -6.48 11.60 -4.74
N PRO A 189 -7.63 11.90 -5.35
CA PRO A 189 -7.83 13.17 -6.03
C PRO A 189 -7.93 14.32 -5.01
N SER A 190 -6.81 15.01 -4.76
CA SER A 190 -6.76 16.15 -3.84
C SER A 190 -5.78 17.21 -4.33
N LEU A 191 -6.25 18.45 -4.41
CA LEU A 191 -5.39 19.61 -4.72
C LEU A 191 -4.53 20.04 -3.52
N LYS A 192 -4.76 19.49 -2.34
CA LYS A 192 -3.98 19.87 -1.14
C LYS A 192 -2.52 19.43 -1.26
N LEU A 193 -2.25 18.26 -1.84
CA LEU A 193 -0.87 17.83 -2.13
C LEU A 193 -0.15 18.83 -3.03
N ALA A 194 -0.84 19.31 -4.07
CA ALA A 194 -0.28 20.31 -4.98
C ALA A 194 0.04 21.62 -4.24
N LYS A 195 -0.85 22.07 -3.34
CA LYS A 195 -0.63 23.28 -2.51
C LYS A 195 0.57 23.11 -1.58
N VAL A 196 0.72 21.95 -0.93
CA VAL A 196 1.88 21.66 -0.08
C VAL A 196 3.17 21.66 -0.89
N ALA A 197 3.16 20.98 -2.04
CA ALA A 197 4.33 20.90 -2.94
C ALA A 197 4.71 22.29 -3.49
N GLU A 198 3.73 23.12 -3.83
CA GLU A 198 3.96 24.49 -4.30
C GLU A 198 4.57 25.37 -3.21
N LYS A 199 4.04 25.29 -1.98
CA LYS A 199 4.60 26.01 -0.84
C LYS A 199 6.04 25.60 -0.57
N LEU A 200 6.32 24.30 -0.60
CA LEU A 200 7.66 23.75 -0.40
C LEU A 200 8.61 24.17 -1.55
N HIS A 201 8.12 24.17 -2.80
CA HIS A 201 8.87 24.72 -3.93
C HIS A 201 9.27 26.19 -3.70
N LYS A 202 8.34 27.03 -3.26
CA LYS A 202 8.63 28.44 -2.95
C LYS A 202 9.66 28.60 -1.84
N GLN A 203 9.68 27.72 -0.84
CA GLN A 203 10.61 27.75 0.28
C GLN A 203 12.01 27.24 -0.07
N THR A 204 12.12 26.29 -1.00
CA THR A 204 13.38 25.59 -1.30
C THR A 204 13.98 25.90 -2.67
N GLY A 205 13.19 26.40 -3.62
CA GLY A 205 13.56 26.53 -5.03
C GLY A 205 13.63 25.18 -5.78
N PHE A 206 13.37 24.03 -5.12
CA PHE A 206 13.52 22.71 -5.74
C PHE A 206 12.41 22.41 -6.73
N LYS A 207 12.75 21.72 -7.82
CA LYS A 207 11.79 21.29 -8.85
C LYS A 207 10.79 20.31 -8.26
N VAL A 208 9.53 20.38 -8.73
CA VAL A 208 8.48 19.42 -8.33
C VAL A 208 8.33 18.34 -9.41
N ILE A 209 8.41 17.09 -9.01
CA ILE A 209 8.16 15.90 -9.83
C ILE A 209 7.00 15.15 -9.22
N ALA A 210 5.94 14.90 -9.99
CA ALA A 210 4.75 14.24 -9.50
C ALA A 210 4.55 12.86 -10.14
N ILE A 211 4.09 11.93 -9.33
CA ILE A 211 3.48 10.66 -9.73
C ILE A 211 1.99 10.81 -9.39
N PRO A 212 1.18 11.42 -10.27
CA PRO A 212 -0.19 11.76 -9.96
C PRO A 212 -1.11 10.56 -10.12
N PHE A 213 -2.19 10.55 -9.34
CA PHE A 213 -3.27 9.58 -9.48
C PHE A 213 -4.14 9.87 -10.71
N ILE A 214 -4.39 11.16 -10.97
CA ILE A 214 -5.25 11.67 -12.06
C ILE A 214 -4.48 12.62 -12.95
N MET A 215 -4.98 12.83 -14.18
CA MET A 215 -4.39 13.77 -15.15
C MET A 215 -4.58 15.25 -14.80
N ASP A 216 -5.46 15.57 -13.86
CA ASP A 216 -5.76 16.93 -13.42
C ASP A 216 -4.74 17.49 -12.40
N TRP A 217 -3.49 17.15 -12.60
CA TRP A 217 -2.37 17.68 -11.84
C TRP A 217 -1.87 18.98 -12.47
N PRO A 218 -1.45 20.01 -11.69
CA PRO A 218 -0.99 21.27 -12.24
C PRO A 218 0.08 21.10 -13.31
N HIS A 219 -0.18 21.57 -14.53
CA HIS A 219 0.70 21.40 -15.71
C HIS A 219 2.11 21.98 -15.53
N ARG A 220 2.29 22.93 -14.58
CA ARG A 220 3.61 23.50 -14.25
C ARG A 220 4.56 22.52 -13.61
N PHE A 221 4.07 21.39 -13.11
CA PHE A 221 4.90 20.35 -12.48
C PHE A 221 5.13 19.19 -13.44
N LYS A 222 6.35 18.64 -13.42
CA LYS A 222 6.69 17.48 -14.24
C LYS A 222 5.95 16.24 -13.74
N SER A 223 5.06 15.69 -14.54
CA SER A 223 4.28 14.49 -14.21
C SER A 223 4.86 13.23 -14.84
N LEU A 224 4.96 12.15 -14.08
CA LEU A 224 5.52 10.87 -14.48
C LEU A 224 4.43 9.77 -14.45
N PHE A 225 3.94 9.37 -15.62
CA PHE A 225 2.89 8.35 -15.77
C PHE A 225 3.44 6.96 -16.17
N LYS A 226 4.67 6.90 -16.68
CA LYS A 226 5.24 5.70 -17.33
C LYS A 226 6.37 5.06 -16.49
N ILE A 227 6.33 5.23 -15.18
CA ILE A 227 7.34 4.66 -14.28
C ILE A 227 6.95 3.23 -13.86
N GLY A 228 7.96 2.37 -13.71
CA GLY A 228 7.82 1.03 -13.13
C GLY A 228 8.31 0.98 -11.68
N PRO A 229 8.29 -0.22 -11.06
CA PRO A 229 8.70 -0.36 -9.66
C PRO A 229 10.13 0.10 -9.38
N ALA A 230 11.09 -0.24 -10.22
CA ALA A 230 12.50 0.13 -10.01
C ALA A 230 12.72 1.66 -10.11
N GLU A 231 12.08 2.33 -11.07
CA GLU A 231 12.13 3.79 -11.18
C GLU A 231 11.40 4.48 -10.02
N PHE A 232 10.28 3.91 -9.55
CA PHE A 232 9.56 4.38 -8.38
C PHE A 232 10.47 4.42 -7.15
N ILE A 233 11.13 3.30 -6.83
CA ILE A 233 12.07 3.20 -5.72
C ILE A 233 13.21 4.22 -5.86
N GLY A 234 13.77 4.36 -7.07
CA GLY A 234 14.84 5.32 -7.33
C GLY A 234 14.43 6.77 -7.11
N LEU A 235 13.19 7.14 -7.48
CA LEU A 235 12.65 8.47 -7.23
C LEU A 235 12.52 8.76 -5.72
N PHE A 236 12.04 7.81 -4.92
CA PHE A 236 11.97 7.97 -3.47
C PHE A 236 13.36 8.04 -2.84
N CYS A 237 14.28 7.18 -3.28
CA CYS A 237 15.65 7.13 -2.74
C CYS A 237 16.43 8.43 -2.95
N ASN A 238 16.17 9.18 -4.01
CA ASN A 238 16.96 10.37 -4.39
C ASN A 238 16.18 11.70 -4.18
N ALA A 239 14.93 11.68 -3.72
CA ALA A 239 14.19 12.88 -3.43
C ALA A 239 14.80 13.67 -2.27
N SER A 240 14.82 15.01 -2.35
CA SER A 240 15.17 15.89 -1.21
C SER A 240 14.00 16.02 -0.26
N TYR A 241 12.79 16.12 -0.79
CA TYR A 241 11.54 16.14 -0.04
C TYR A 241 10.51 15.25 -0.72
N ILE A 242 9.60 14.70 0.10
CA ILE A 242 8.48 13.89 -0.37
C ILE A 242 7.19 14.45 0.19
N VAL A 243 6.16 14.57 -0.66
CA VAL A 243 4.80 14.92 -0.29
C VAL A 243 3.88 13.82 -0.79
N THR A 244 3.16 13.16 0.10
CA THR A 244 2.36 12.00 -0.28
C THR A 244 1.11 11.85 0.58
N ASP A 245 0.05 11.24 0.03
CA ASP A 245 -1.13 10.75 0.74
C ASP A 245 -1.18 9.22 0.75
N SER A 246 -0.07 8.58 0.36
CA SER A 246 0.06 7.13 0.29
C SER A 246 0.78 6.57 1.51
N PHE A 247 0.25 5.49 2.08
CA PHE A 247 0.96 4.70 3.07
C PHE A 247 2.34 4.25 2.55
N HIS A 248 2.41 3.69 1.35
CA HIS A 248 3.69 3.26 0.78
C HIS A 248 4.62 4.43 0.45
N GLY A 249 4.06 5.60 0.10
CA GLY A 249 4.85 6.82 -0.05
C GLY A 249 5.51 7.22 1.26
N THR A 250 4.78 7.16 2.37
CA THR A 250 5.29 7.39 3.73
C THR A 250 6.35 6.33 4.10
N ALA A 251 6.06 5.05 3.84
CA ALA A 251 6.97 3.94 4.13
C ALA A 251 8.33 4.10 3.42
N PHE A 252 8.33 4.39 2.11
CA PHE A 252 9.59 4.62 1.39
C PHE A 252 10.31 5.91 1.82
N SER A 253 9.58 6.93 2.28
CA SER A 253 10.20 8.12 2.87
C SER A 253 11.00 7.77 4.14
N LEU A 254 10.43 6.93 4.99
CA LEU A 254 11.07 6.41 6.20
C LEU A 254 12.27 5.52 5.88
N ILE A 255 12.11 4.53 4.97
CA ILE A 255 13.18 3.60 4.57
C ILE A 255 14.43 4.36 4.10
N PHE A 256 14.26 5.44 3.34
CA PHE A 256 15.36 6.22 2.78
C PHE A 256 15.74 7.46 3.61
N ASN A 257 15.16 7.62 4.80
CA ASN A 257 15.38 8.77 5.68
C ASN A 257 15.23 10.11 4.95
N ARG A 258 14.14 10.27 4.17
CA ARG A 258 13.87 11.49 3.41
C ARG A 258 12.99 12.45 4.19
N LYS A 259 13.21 13.76 4.03
CA LYS A 259 12.30 14.78 4.55
C LYS A 259 10.96 14.59 3.86
N PHE A 260 9.87 14.49 4.64
CA PHE A 260 8.56 14.23 4.06
C PHE A 260 7.41 14.91 4.82
N TRP A 261 6.30 15.01 4.11
CA TRP A 261 4.99 15.32 4.66
C TRP A 261 3.99 14.31 4.13
N SER A 262 3.30 13.67 5.06
CA SER A 262 2.21 12.74 4.74
C SER A 262 0.88 13.42 4.93
N LEU A 263 0.04 13.42 3.88
CA LEU A 263 -1.32 13.92 3.98
C LEU A 263 -2.27 12.77 4.30
N SER A 264 -3.16 12.98 5.26
CA SER A 264 -4.09 11.95 5.70
C SER A 264 -5.46 12.51 6.02
N SER A 265 -6.48 11.67 5.96
CA SER A 265 -7.77 11.96 6.59
C SER A 265 -7.75 11.47 8.04
N ARG A 266 -8.60 12.03 8.90
CA ARG A 266 -8.73 11.55 10.29
C ARG A 266 -9.33 10.14 10.39
N LYS A 267 -9.90 9.64 9.28
CA LYS A 267 -10.43 8.27 9.16
C LYS A 267 -9.38 7.25 8.70
N GLU A 268 -8.20 7.71 8.30
CA GLU A 268 -7.09 6.86 7.86
C GLU A 268 -6.19 6.53 9.05
N SER A 269 -6.07 5.27 9.39
CA SER A 269 -5.29 4.84 10.56
C SER A 269 -3.91 4.27 10.22
N ARG A 270 -3.65 3.88 8.96
CA ARG A 270 -2.39 3.23 8.57
C ARG A 270 -1.19 4.16 8.66
N ILE A 271 -1.31 5.37 8.11
CA ILE A 271 -0.26 6.40 8.16
C ILE A 271 -0.09 6.89 9.60
N THR A 272 -1.20 7.17 10.29
CA THR A 272 -1.17 7.65 11.68
C THR A 272 -0.55 6.62 12.60
N SER A 273 -0.98 5.36 12.57
CA SER A 273 -0.42 4.29 13.40
C SER A 273 1.09 4.12 13.19
N LEU A 274 1.55 4.14 11.93
CA LEU A 274 2.98 4.01 11.63
C LEU A 274 3.79 5.19 12.18
N LEU A 275 3.33 6.41 11.95
CA LEU A 275 4.07 7.60 12.36
C LEU A 275 4.00 7.84 13.87
N ASP A 276 2.91 7.45 14.54
CA ASP A 276 2.79 7.50 16.01
C ASP A 276 3.79 6.55 16.69
N ILE A 277 3.90 5.30 16.21
CA ILE A 277 4.88 4.33 16.72
C ILE A 277 6.31 4.87 16.60
N LEU A 278 6.61 5.55 15.50
CA LEU A 278 7.94 6.07 15.25
C LEU A 278 8.21 7.45 15.89
N GLY A 279 7.17 8.07 16.51
CA GLY A 279 7.28 9.42 17.11
C GLY A 279 7.35 10.54 16.06
N LEU A 280 6.77 10.32 14.88
CA LEU A 280 6.79 11.24 13.74
C LEU A 280 5.40 11.78 13.36
N SER A 281 4.45 11.80 14.29
CA SER A 281 3.08 12.30 14.06
C SER A 281 3.05 13.77 13.62
N ASN A 282 4.09 14.55 13.95
CA ASN A 282 4.28 15.92 13.50
C ASN A 282 4.55 16.05 11.98
N ARG A 283 4.68 14.92 11.26
CA ARG A 283 4.85 14.87 9.79
C ARG A 283 3.54 14.59 9.06
N ILE A 284 2.42 14.59 9.78
CA ILE A 284 1.09 14.44 9.21
C ILE A 284 0.46 15.83 9.00
N ILE A 285 -0.10 16.05 7.83
CA ILE A 285 -0.99 17.17 7.52
C ILE A 285 -2.37 16.59 7.23
N TYR A 286 -3.34 16.82 8.10
CA TYR A 286 -4.69 16.37 7.81
C TYR A 286 -5.35 17.22 6.72
N PHE A 287 -6.22 16.60 5.91
CA PHE A 287 -6.86 17.29 4.78
C PHE A 287 -7.72 18.48 5.20
N ASP A 288 -8.23 18.51 6.43
CA ASP A 288 -9.04 19.57 7.01
C ASP A 288 -8.22 20.66 7.74
N GLU A 289 -6.91 20.49 7.89
CA GLU A 289 -6.02 21.44 8.59
C GLU A 289 -5.35 22.44 7.65
N LYS A 290 -4.84 23.52 8.22
CA LYS A 290 -3.99 24.47 7.48
C LYS A 290 -2.63 23.84 7.18
N VAL A 291 -2.05 24.20 6.03
CA VAL A 291 -0.68 23.83 5.69
C VAL A 291 0.28 24.56 6.61
N PRO A 292 1.23 23.86 7.28
CA PRO A 292 2.22 24.49 8.16
C PRO A 292 2.97 25.64 7.48
N ASN A 293 3.39 26.64 8.26
CA ASN A 293 4.11 27.79 7.71
C ASN A 293 5.48 27.43 7.18
N ASP A 294 6.23 26.61 7.91
CA ASP A 294 7.51 26.08 7.49
C ASP A 294 7.40 24.57 7.19
N LEU A 295 7.71 24.20 5.95
CA LEU A 295 7.70 22.81 5.49
C LEU A 295 9.14 22.25 5.38
N THR A 296 10.16 23.06 5.67
CA THR A 296 11.57 22.69 5.50
C THR A 296 12.18 22.01 6.72
N LEU A 297 11.46 21.97 7.84
CA LEU A 297 11.88 21.41 9.11
C LEU A 297 12.54 20.03 8.98
N ASP A 298 13.64 19.86 9.68
CA ASP A 298 14.37 18.58 9.73
C ASP A 298 13.60 17.50 10.48
N ILE A 299 13.95 16.26 10.20
CA ILE A 299 13.41 15.09 10.88
C ILE A 299 14.54 14.49 11.72
N ASN A 300 14.30 14.31 13.02
CA ASN A 300 15.21 13.52 13.85
C ASN A 300 15.01 12.04 13.53
N TYR A 301 15.83 11.54 12.63
CA TYR A 301 15.79 10.13 12.26
C TYR A 301 16.53 9.21 13.24
N VAL A 302 17.33 9.74 14.17
CA VAL A 302 18.08 8.91 15.14
C VAL A 302 17.10 8.12 15.99
N ASP A 303 16.19 8.78 16.69
CA ASP A 303 15.20 8.13 17.55
C ASP A 303 14.18 7.33 16.75
N ALA A 304 13.75 7.86 15.60
CA ALA A 304 12.81 7.18 14.74
C ALA A 304 13.38 5.85 14.20
N ASN A 305 14.66 5.81 13.83
CA ASN A 305 15.31 4.60 13.33
C ASN A 305 15.49 3.54 14.43
N VAL A 306 15.76 3.94 15.68
CA VAL A 306 15.82 2.99 16.81
C VAL A 306 14.45 2.30 16.99
N LYS A 307 13.37 3.09 17.05
CA LYS A 307 12.01 2.54 17.14
C LYS A 307 11.64 1.70 15.93
N PHE A 308 12.05 2.13 14.74
CA PHE A 308 11.79 1.42 13.49
C PHE A 308 12.46 0.04 13.50
N GLU A 309 13.73 -0.03 13.95
CA GLU A 309 14.44 -1.32 14.02
C GLU A 309 13.81 -2.26 15.05
N GLN A 310 13.43 -1.76 16.23
CA GLN A 310 12.70 -2.56 17.22
C GLN A 310 11.40 -3.13 16.63
N TYR A 311 10.64 -2.30 15.89
CA TYR A 311 9.39 -2.72 15.29
C TYR A 311 9.62 -3.75 14.16
N ARG A 312 10.70 -3.60 13.39
CA ARG A 312 11.14 -4.59 12.38
C ARG A 312 11.49 -5.92 13.00
N GLN A 313 12.29 -5.94 14.07
CA GLN A 313 12.67 -7.18 14.77
C GLN A 313 11.47 -7.90 15.36
N ASN A 314 10.52 -7.17 15.95
CA ASN A 314 9.27 -7.76 16.44
C ASN A 314 8.48 -8.42 15.29
N ALA A 315 8.39 -7.78 14.14
CA ALA A 315 7.69 -8.32 12.98
C ALA A 315 8.38 -9.55 12.40
N LEU A 316 9.72 -9.60 12.37
CA LEU A 316 10.47 -10.78 11.97
C LEU A 316 10.27 -11.95 12.93
N SER A 317 10.16 -11.69 14.23
CA SER A 317 9.80 -12.70 15.24
C SER A 317 8.41 -13.29 14.97
N VAL A 318 7.42 -12.44 14.69
CA VAL A 318 6.07 -12.89 14.32
C VAL A 318 6.08 -13.77 13.07
N ILE A 319 6.87 -13.43 12.05
CA ILE A 319 7.00 -14.27 10.85
C ILE A 319 7.62 -15.62 11.19
N LYS A 320 8.65 -15.65 12.02
CA LYS A 320 9.28 -16.92 12.48
C LYS A 320 8.29 -17.78 13.21
N GLU A 321 7.53 -17.23 14.16
CA GLU A 321 6.46 -17.92 14.87
C GLU A 321 5.45 -18.56 13.91
N MET A 322 4.94 -17.80 12.95
CA MET A 322 3.97 -18.31 11.96
C MET A 322 4.51 -19.47 11.10
N ILE A 323 5.82 -19.49 10.83
CA ILE A 323 6.42 -20.48 9.90
C ILE A 323 6.93 -21.71 10.63
N TYR A 324 7.51 -21.56 11.82
CA TYR A 324 8.26 -22.63 12.49
C TYR A 324 7.56 -23.24 13.70
N GLU A 325 6.53 -22.59 14.24
CA GLU A 325 5.73 -23.12 15.34
C GLU A 325 4.47 -23.86 14.86
N ASN A 326 4.55 -24.47 13.68
CA ASN A 326 3.45 -25.24 13.10
C ASN A 326 3.36 -26.65 13.69
#